data_2873a8865f73981c111133db180369d6
#
_entry.id   2873a8865f73981c111133db180369d6
#
_cell.length_a   1.000
_cell.length_b   1.000
_cell.length_c   1.000
_cell.angle_alpha   90.00
_cell.angle_beta   90.00
_cell.angle_gamma   90.00
#
_symmetry.space_group_name_H-M   'P 1'
#
loop_
_entity.id
_entity.type
_entity.pdbx_description
1 polymer ?
#
loop_
_entity_poly.entity_id
_entity_poly.type
_entity_poly.pdbx_seq_one_letter_code
_entity_poly.pdbx_strand_id
1 'polypeptide(L)'
;MEKQIIENHLNINRRRFLSRMGLGLGSVALGSLLIPDLFSGGADDDAAAVMTGLPHFAPKAKRVIYLFQNGAPSQLESFDYKPKLREMVGMDLPESVRMGQRLTGMSSGQAHFPLAGSLFNFKQYGKSQAWISDLFPHTAKIADDICIVKTLFTEAINHDPALTFFQTGAQQGNLPSF
;
A
#
# COMPACT_ATOMS: atom_id res chain seq x y z
N MET A 1 15.35 35.17 -0.89
CA MET A 1 16.44 34.25 -1.28
C MET A 1 16.10 32.80 -1.04
N GLU A 2 15.62 32.44 0.14
CA GLU A 2 15.27 31.05 0.50
C GLU A 2 14.15 30.43 -0.37
N LYS A 3 13.08 31.19 -0.64
CA LYS A 3 11.95 30.77 -1.49
C LYS A 3 12.37 30.43 -2.92
N GLN A 4 13.31 31.19 -3.48
CA GLN A 4 13.84 30.98 -4.82
C GLN A 4 14.75 29.74 -4.91
N ILE A 5 15.45 29.41 -3.83
CA ILE A 5 16.29 28.22 -3.74
C ILE A 5 15.40 26.97 -3.69
N ILE A 6 14.32 27.01 -2.92
CA ILE A 6 13.34 25.89 -2.82
C ILE A 6 12.64 25.66 -4.17
N GLU A 7 12.19 26.71 -4.86
CA GLU A 7 11.57 26.61 -6.18
C GLU A 7 12.55 26.05 -7.23
N ASN A 8 13.83 26.45 -7.18
CA ASN A 8 14.85 25.89 -8.08
C ASN A 8 15.12 24.41 -7.80
N HIS A 9 15.19 24.00 -6.53
CA HIS A 9 15.34 22.59 -6.18
C HIS A 9 14.15 21.73 -6.63
N LEU A 10 12.94 22.22 -6.47
CA LEU A 10 11.73 21.52 -6.93
C LEU A 10 11.70 21.39 -8.46
N ASN A 11 12.09 22.42 -9.19
CA ASN A 11 12.15 22.40 -10.65
C ASN A 11 13.25 21.49 -11.20
N ILE A 12 14.42 21.42 -10.53
CA ILE A 12 15.51 20.50 -10.88
C ILE A 12 15.08 19.05 -10.65
N ASN A 13 14.40 18.75 -9.57
CA ASN A 13 13.91 17.41 -9.26
C ASN A 13 12.85 16.94 -10.26
N ARG A 14 11.88 17.78 -10.63
CA ARG A 14 10.88 17.49 -11.65
C ARG A 14 11.49 17.25 -13.04
N ARG A 15 12.44 18.08 -13.45
CA ARG A 15 13.14 17.90 -14.74
C ARG A 15 13.96 16.62 -14.77
N ARG A 16 14.67 16.27 -13.70
CA ARG A 16 15.42 15.01 -13.59
C ARG A 16 14.52 13.79 -13.57
N PHE A 17 13.37 13.88 -12.90
CA PHE A 17 12.39 12.82 -12.89
C PHE A 17 11.80 12.58 -14.29
N LEU A 18 11.33 13.63 -14.96
CA LEU A 18 10.76 13.54 -16.31
C LEU A 18 11.81 13.11 -17.35
N SER A 19 13.07 13.56 -17.24
CA SER A 19 14.12 13.13 -18.16
C SER A 19 14.50 11.66 -17.97
N ARG A 20 14.53 11.15 -16.74
CA ARG A 20 14.78 9.73 -16.46
C ARG A 20 13.63 8.85 -16.92
N MET A 21 12.38 9.27 -16.75
CA MET A 21 11.22 8.56 -17.26
C MET A 21 11.19 8.56 -18.81
N GLY A 22 11.49 9.68 -19.46
CA GLY A 22 11.54 9.79 -20.90
C GLY A 22 12.64 8.92 -21.54
N LEU A 23 13.82 8.85 -20.92
CA LEU A 23 14.91 7.97 -21.35
C LEU A 23 14.62 6.49 -21.06
N GLY A 24 13.96 6.17 -19.94
CA GLY A 24 13.61 4.80 -19.58
C GLY A 24 12.55 4.19 -20.51
N LEU A 25 11.44 4.89 -20.71
CA LEU A 25 10.34 4.41 -21.55
C LEU A 25 10.70 4.44 -23.05
N GLY A 26 11.39 5.48 -23.51
CA GLY A 26 11.83 5.61 -24.90
C GLY A 26 12.88 4.58 -25.28
N SER A 27 13.84 4.29 -24.43
CA SER A 27 14.88 3.28 -24.71
C SER A 27 14.32 1.85 -24.71
N VAL A 28 13.32 1.57 -23.86
CA VAL A 28 12.64 0.26 -23.84
C VAL A 28 11.79 0.07 -25.08
N ALA A 29 11.02 1.09 -25.49
CA ALA A 29 10.23 1.04 -26.70
C ALA A 29 11.13 0.92 -27.95
N LEU A 30 12.26 1.62 -27.98
CA LEU A 30 13.23 1.52 -29.08
C LEU A 30 13.98 0.18 -29.05
N GLY A 31 14.34 -0.31 -27.87
CA GLY A 31 14.97 -1.62 -27.69
C GLY A 31 14.09 -2.78 -28.14
N SER A 32 12.80 -2.73 -27.86
CA SER A 32 11.84 -3.76 -28.29
C SER A 32 11.63 -3.78 -29.83
N LEU A 33 11.83 -2.64 -30.49
CA LEU A 33 11.76 -2.54 -31.96
C LEU A 33 13.05 -2.96 -32.66
N LEU A 34 14.20 -2.72 -32.00
CA LEU A 34 15.53 -2.98 -32.62
C LEU A 34 16.06 -4.39 -32.32
N ILE A 35 15.64 -5.00 -31.23
CA ILE A 35 16.07 -6.34 -30.79
C ILE A 35 14.86 -7.14 -30.29
N PRO A 36 13.98 -7.59 -31.22
CA PRO A 36 12.77 -8.34 -30.84
C PRO A 36 13.09 -9.63 -30.06
N ASP A 37 14.22 -10.27 -30.35
CA ASP A 37 14.64 -11.53 -29.75
C ASP A 37 14.99 -11.42 -28.24
N LEU A 38 15.35 -10.23 -27.77
CA LEU A 38 15.55 -9.95 -26.32
C LEU A 38 14.23 -9.87 -25.54
N PHE A 39 13.12 -9.70 -26.24
CA PHE A 39 11.78 -9.57 -25.66
C PHE A 39 10.86 -10.76 -25.97
N SER A 40 11.30 -11.67 -26.84
CA SER A 40 10.57 -12.89 -27.23
C SER A 40 10.92 -14.12 -26.37
N GLY A 41 11.40 -13.89 -25.17
CA GLY A 41 11.50 -14.77 -24.01
C GLY A 41 11.59 -16.27 -24.24
N GLY A 42 12.78 -16.78 -24.38
CA GLY A 42 13.13 -18.12 -23.92
C GLY A 42 13.49 -18.02 -22.42
N ALA A 43 12.85 -18.85 -21.64
CA ALA A 43 12.99 -18.90 -20.21
C ALA A 43 14.43 -19.27 -19.78
N ASP A 44 15.17 -18.26 -19.34
CA ASP A 44 16.23 -18.42 -18.35
C ASP A 44 16.02 -17.34 -17.30
N ASP A 45 15.70 -17.75 -16.09
CA ASP A 45 15.33 -16.88 -14.95
C ASP A 45 16.40 -15.84 -14.58
N ASP A 46 17.63 -16.00 -15.04
CA ASP A 46 18.74 -15.09 -14.78
C ASP A 46 18.77 -13.85 -15.69
N ALA A 47 18.16 -13.90 -16.89
CA ALA A 47 18.12 -12.76 -17.80
C ALA A 47 17.09 -11.70 -17.36
N ALA A 48 16.07 -12.08 -16.60
CA ALA A 48 15.05 -11.17 -16.07
C ALA A 48 15.61 -10.27 -14.95
N ALA A 49 16.68 -10.68 -14.27
CA ALA A 49 17.34 -9.92 -13.22
C ALA A 49 18.13 -8.69 -13.72
N VAL A 50 18.45 -8.65 -15.02
CA VAL A 50 19.27 -7.56 -15.61
C VAL A 50 18.45 -6.34 -16.01
N MET A 51 17.13 -6.46 -16.13
CA MET A 51 16.25 -5.34 -16.48
C MET A 51 15.54 -4.75 -15.23
N THR A 52 16.34 -4.31 -14.26
CA THR A 52 15.85 -3.58 -13.08
C THR A 52 15.16 -2.27 -13.51
N GLY A 53 13.86 -2.31 -13.71
CA GLY A 53 13.06 -1.12 -14.07
C GLY A 53 11.85 -1.40 -14.97
N LEU A 54 11.74 -2.59 -15.53
CA LEU A 54 10.54 -2.98 -16.29
C LEU A 54 9.50 -3.61 -15.33
N PRO A 55 8.21 -3.37 -15.58
CA PRO A 55 7.16 -4.04 -14.84
C PRO A 55 7.20 -5.55 -15.15
N HIS A 56 7.09 -6.39 -14.11
CA HIS A 56 7.06 -7.86 -14.25
C HIS A 56 5.90 -8.36 -15.12
N PHE A 57 4.89 -7.55 -15.33
CA PHE A 57 3.73 -7.85 -16.16
C PHE A 57 3.45 -6.69 -17.11
N ALA A 58 3.03 -7.01 -18.34
CA ALA A 58 2.64 -6.00 -19.30
C ALA A 58 1.48 -5.12 -18.73
N PRO A 59 1.62 -3.79 -18.71
CA PRO A 59 0.61 -2.90 -18.19
C PRO A 59 -0.63 -2.94 -19.07
N LYS A 60 -1.78 -3.21 -18.47
CA LYS A 60 -3.10 -3.20 -19.13
C LYS A 60 -3.86 -1.89 -18.88
N ALA A 61 -3.61 -1.26 -17.75
CA ALA A 61 -4.26 -0.01 -17.35
C ALA A 61 -3.61 1.19 -18.05
N LYS A 62 -4.42 2.01 -18.71
CA LYS A 62 -3.98 3.27 -19.35
C LYS A 62 -4.06 4.48 -18.44
N ARG A 63 -4.84 4.40 -17.38
CA ARG A 63 -5.07 5.48 -16.41
C ARG A 63 -5.25 4.87 -15.02
N VAL A 64 -4.75 5.57 -14.02
CA VAL A 64 -4.90 5.23 -12.60
C VAL A 64 -5.61 6.36 -11.90
N ILE A 65 -6.65 6.04 -11.13
CA ILE A 65 -7.30 6.97 -10.21
C ILE A 65 -6.95 6.49 -8.81
N TYR A 66 -6.23 7.31 -8.07
CA TYR A 66 -5.84 7.04 -6.70
C TYR A 66 -6.78 7.75 -5.73
N LEU A 67 -7.60 6.96 -5.03
CA LEU A 67 -8.52 7.45 -3.99
C LEU A 67 -7.91 7.14 -2.63
N PHE A 68 -7.27 8.14 -2.03
CA PHE A 68 -6.61 8.00 -0.76
C PHE A 68 -7.49 8.48 0.39
N GLN A 69 -7.63 7.64 1.40
CA GLN A 69 -8.35 7.95 2.62
C GLN A 69 -7.35 8.17 3.75
N ASN A 70 -7.10 9.44 4.07
CA ASN A 70 -6.13 9.84 5.10
C ASN A 70 -6.58 9.34 6.48
N GLY A 71 -5.61 8.85 7.26
CA GLY A 71 -5.84 8.28 8.58
C GLY A 71 -6.38 6.86 8.56
N ALA A 72 -6.74 6.34 7.40
CA ALA A 72 -7.23 4.99 7.10
C ALA A 72 -8.45 4.53 7.93
N PRO A 73 -9.41 3.83 7.36
CA PRO A 73 -10.44 3.14 8.10
C PRO A 73 -9.85 1.96 8.87
N SER A 74 -10.45 1.58 9.97
CA SER A 74 -10.06 0.38 10.71
C SER A 74 -10.27 -0.86 9.84
N GLN A 75 -9.22 -1.63 9.61
CA GLN A 75 -9.29 -2.89 8.87
C GLN A 75 -10.21 -3.92 9.58
N LEU A 76 -10.23 -3.89 10.92
CA LEU A 76 -11.06 -4.79 11.74
C LEU A 76 -12.54 -4.49 11.62
N GLU A 77 -12.91 -3.26 11.27
CA GLU A 77 -14.29 -2.83 11.04
C GLU A 77 -14.70 -2.88 9.57
N SER A 78 -13.79 -3.15 8.66
CA SER A 78 -14.04 -3.08 7.21
C SER A 78 -13.96 -4.44 6.50
N PHE A 79 -12.79 -5.05 6.41
CA PHE A 79 -12.54 -6.21 5.56
C PHE A 79 -11.83 -7.37 6.27
N ASP A 80 -11.30 -7.15 7.46
CA ASP A 80 -10.53 -8.16 8.20
C ASP A 80 -11.36 -8.74 9.36
N TYR A 81 -12.28 -9.65 9.02
CA TYR A 81 -13.18 -10.28 9.98
C TYR A 81 -12.45 -11.14 10.99
N LYS A 82 -12.58 -10.81 12.28
CA LYS A 82 -11.97 -11.51 13.42
C LYS A 82 -13.06 -11.93 14.43
N PRO A 83 -13.78 -13.04 14.20
CA PRO A 83 -14.90 -13.44 15.05
C PRO A 83 -14.52 -13.61 16.52
N LYS A 84 -13.33 -14.16 16.82
CA LYS A 84 -12.85 -14.36 18.19
C LYS A 84 -12.72 -13.07 18.99
N LEU A 85 -12.49 -11.93 18.36
CA LEU A 85 -12.41 -10.66 19.07
C LEU A 85 -13.73 -10.29 19.76
N ARG A 86 -14.89 -10.69 19.21
CA ARG A 86 -16.19 -10.49 19.86
C ARG A 86 -16.35 -11.28 21.13
N GLU A 87 -15.80 -12.50 21.16
CA GLU A 87 -15.85 -13.38 22.34
C GLU A 87 -14.89 -12.90 23.44
N MET A 88 -13.83 -12.18 23.04
CA MET A 88 -12.76 -11.74 23.92
C MET A 88 -12.89 -10.26 24.32
N VAL A 89 -14.02 -9.61 24.04
CA VAL A 89 -14.23 -8.20 24.40
C VAL A 89 -14.01 -7.97 25.90
N GLY A 90 -13.19 -6.97 26.24
CA GLY A 90 -12.84 -6.62 27.61
C GLY A 90 -11.75 -7.50 28.25
N MET A 91 -11.36 -8.61 27.63
CA MET A 91 -10.18 -9.38 28.07
C MET A 91 -8.91 -8.58 27.76
N ASP A 92 -7.89 -8.74 28.59
CA ASP A 92 -6.60 -8.09 28.34
C ASP A 92 -5.87 -8.74 27.17
N LEU A 93 -5.11 -7.93 26.42
CA LEU A 93 -4.33 -8.40 25.28
C LEU A 93 -3.28 -9.43 25.74
N PRO A 94 -3.33 -10.67 25.24
CA PRO A 94 -2.36 -11.70 25.62
C PRO A 94 -0.93 -11.28 25.29
N GLU A 95 0.03 -11.58 26.18
CA GLU A 95 1.45 -11.30 25.96
C GLU A 95 1.99 -12.01 24.72
N SER A 96 1.47 -13.18 24.38
CA SER A 96 1.80 -13.90 23.16
C SER A 96 1.48 -13.15 21.87
N VAL A 97 0.52 -12.24 21.91
CA VAL A 97 0.15 -11.37 20.79
C VAL A 97 0.90 -10.03 20.86
N ARG A 98 1.07 -9.52 22.06
CA ARG A 98 1.79 -8.27 22.31
C ARG A 98 3.28 -8.38 21.96
N MET A 99 3.92 -9.49 22.28
CA MET A 99 5.30 -9.85 21.90
C MET A 99 6.33 -8.73 22.11
N GLY A 100 6.17 -7.91 23.15
CA GLY A 100 7.05 -6.77 23.44
C GLY A 100 6.94 -5.61 22.46
N GLN A 101 5.86 -5.51 21.67
CA GLN A 101 5.66 -4.41 20.76
C GLN A 101 5.75 -3.04 21.47
N ARG A 102 6.37 -2.09 20.79
CA ARG A 102 6.50 -0.73 21.26
C ARG A 102 5.11 -0.09 21.45
N LEU A 103 4.86 0.44 22.63
CA LEU A 103 3.65 1.19 22.92
C LEU A 103 3.74 2.60 22.33
N THR A 104 2.60 3.12 21.91
CA THR A 104 2.49 4.54 21.49
C THR A 104 2.48 5.43 22.74
N GLY A 105 2.78 6.73 22.57
CA GLY A 105 2.67 7.69 23.66
C GLY A 105 1.27 7.76 24.29
N MET A 106 0.21 7.46 23.51
CA MET A 106 -1.17 7.45 23.98
C MET A 106 -1.50 6.22 24.84
N SER A 107 -0.82 5.10 24.64
CA SER A 107 -1.09 3.82 25.32
C SER A 107 -0.04 3.45 26.36
N SER A 108 1.10 4.13 26.39
CA SER A 108 2.24 3.80 27.27
C SER A 108 1.92 3.91 28.76
N GLY A 109 0.94 4.74 29.15
CA GLY A 109 0.47 4.90 30.54
C GLY A 109 -0.67 3.96 30.95
N GLN A 110 -1.14 3.08 30.05
CA GLN A 110 -2.21 2.13 30.36
C GLN A 110 -1.65 0.89 31.05
N ALA A 111 -2.29 0.48 32.15
CA ALA A 111 -1.95 -0.76 32.85
C ALA A 111 -2.52 -2.00 32.13
N HIS A 112 -3.59 -1.86 31.39
CA HIS A 112 -4.32 -2.92 30.71
C HIS A 112 -4.64 -2.52 29.27
N PHE A 113 -4.72 -3.52 28.41
CA PHE A 113 -5.02 -3.36 26.97
C PHE A 113 -6.26 -4.19 26.61
N PRO A 114 -7.46 -3.74 27.00
CA PRO A 114 -8.68 -4.50 26.76
C PRO A 114 -8.94 -4.65 25.26
N LEU A 115 -9.27 -5.87 24.86
CA LEU A 115 -9.64 -6.18 23.47
C LEU A 115 -11.01 -5.60 23.14
N ALA A 116 -11.15 -5.10 21.92
CA ALA A 116 -12.39 -4.64 21.34
C ALA A 116 -12.77 -5.48 20.13
N GLY A 117 -14.02 -5.92 20.08
CA GLY A 117 -14.58 -6.58 18.90
C GLY A 117 -15.22 -5.56 17.96
N SER A 118 -15.41 -5.96 16.70
CA SER A 118 -16.13 -5.14 15.73
C SER A 118 -17.57 -4.88 16.15
N LEU A 119 -18.03 -3.65 15.97
CA LEU A 119 -19.42 -3.24 16.17
C LEU A 119 -20.33 -3.61 14.99
N PHE A 120 -19.72 -3.90 13.84
CA PHE A 120 -20.42 -4.19 12.59
C PHE A 120 -20.53 -5.69 12.32
N ASN A 121 -21.51 -6.07 11.50
CA ASN A 121 -21.66 -7.45 11.07
C ASN A 121 -20.91 -7.66 9.77
N PHE A 122 -20.43 -8.89 9.59
CA PHE A 122 -19.72 -9.31 8.40
C PHE A 122 -20.48 -10.39 7.66
N LYS A 123 -20.42 -10.34 6.33
CA LYS A 123 -20.92 -11.39 5.44
C LYS A 123 -19.90 -11.67 4.36
N GLN A 124 -19.99 -12.84 3.77
CA GLN A 124 -19.20 -13.20 2.59
C GLN A 124 -19.90 -12.75 1.33
N TYR A 125 -19.13 -12.14 0.41
CA TYR A 125 -19.62 -11.61 -0.85
C TYR A 125 -18.76 -12.09 -2.01
N GLY A 126 -19.38 -12.16 -3.19
CA GLY A 126 -18.74 -12.56 -4.43
C GLY A 126 -18.35 -14.04 -4.49
N LYS A 127 -17.76 -14.42 -5.61
CA LYS A 127 -17.26 -15.79 -5.85
C LYS A 127 -16.04 -16.11 -4.98
N SER A 128 -15.24 -15.08 -4.64
CA SER A 128 -14.09 -15.19 -3.75
C SER A 128 -14.45 -15.35 -2.28
N GLN A 129 -15.74 -15.26 -1.92
CA GLN A 129 -16.21 -15.31 -0.53
C GLN A 129 -15.50 -14.28 0.38
N ALA A 130 -15.26 -13.08 -0.14
CA ALA A 130 -14.60 -12.00 0.59
C ALA A 130 -15.46 -11.54 1.77
N TRP A 131 -14.87 -11.49 2.97
CA TRP A 131 -15.53 -10.93 4.15
C TRP A 131 -15.55 -9.41 4.04
N ILE A 132 -16.76 -8.84 4.05
CA ILE A 132 -16.99 -7.41 4.00
C ILE A 132 -18.02 -7.03 5.06
N SER A 133 -17.73 -5.95 5.77
CA SER A 133 -18.59 -5.38 6.80
C SER A 133 -19.85 -4.74 6.18
N ASP A 134 -20.94 -4.71 6.93
CA ASP A 134 -22.18 -4.00 6.56
C ASP A 134 -22.00 -2.47 6.50
N LEU A 135 -20.86 -1.95 6.97
CA LEU A 135 -20.42 -0.57 6.77
C LEU A 135 -20.19 -0.23 5.29
N PHE A 136 -19.89 -1.24 4.45
CA PHE A 136 -19.52 -1.06 3.04
C PHE A 136 -20.52 -1.75 2.07
N PRO A 137 -21.82 -1.41 2.10
CA PRO A 137 -22.83 -2.12 1.31
C PRO A 137 -22.67 -1.92 -0.20
N HIS A 138 -22.06 -0.82 -0.63
CA HIS A 138 -21.80 -0.54 -2.05
C HIS A 138 -20.57 -1.29 -2.54
N THR A 139 -19.50 -1.32 -1.77
CA THR A 139 -18.28 -2.09 -2.07
C THR A 139 -18.56 -3.59 -2.13
N ALA A 140 -19.45 -4.09 -1.27
CA ALA A 140 -19.88 -5.47 -1.29
C ALA A 140 -20.52 -5.92 -2.62
N LYS A 141 -21.16 -4.99 -3.35
CA LYS A 141 -21.77 -5.28 -4.66
C LYS A 141 -20.75 -5.51 -5.78
N ILE A 142 -19.55 -5.00 -5.62
CA ILE A 142 -18.45 -5.13 -6.60
C ILE A 142 -17.32 -6.02 -6.07
N ALA A 143 -17.61 -6.92 -5.13
CA ALA A 143 -16.61 -7.77 -4.48
C ALA A 143 -15.80 -8.63 -5.46
N ASP A 144 -16.40 -9.02 -6.59
CA ASP A 144 -15.71 -9.79 -7.63
C ASP A 144 -14.86 -8.95 -8.58
N ASP A 145 -15.03 -7.63 -8.58
CA ASP A 145 -14.33 -6.69 -9.45
C ASP A 145 -13.12 -6.03 -8.77
N ILE A 146 -12.94 -6.25 -7.46
CA ILE A 146 -11.88 -5.63 -6.66
C ILE A 146 -10.95 -6.66 -6.04
N CYS A 147 -9.70 -6.26 -5.81
CA CYS A 147 -8.72 -7.03 -5.06
C CYS A 147 -8.53 -6.38 -3.68
N ILE A 148 -8.81 -7.13 -2.60
CA ILE A 148 -8.64 -6.66 -1.23
C ILE A 148 -7.31 -7.19 -0.69
N VAL A 149 -6.32 -6.30 -0.53
CA VAL A 149 -4.99 -6.64 -0.03
C VAL A 149 -4.94 -6.38 1.48
N LYS A 150 -4.88 -7.45 2.30
CA LYS A 150 -4.93 -7.38 3.76
C LYS A 150 -3.57 -7.52 4.45
N THR A 151 -2.52 -7.76 3.69
CA THR A 151 -1.18 -8.10 4.22
C THR A 151 -0.21 -6.93 4.22
N LEU A 152 -0.66 -5.74 3.82
CA LEU A 152 0.17 -4.54 3.90
C LEU A 152 0.30 -4.08 5.35
N PHE A 153 1.52 -3.71 5.74
CA PHE A 153 1.80 -3.19 7.08
C PHE A 153 2.85 -2.08 7.02
N THR A 154 2.95 -1.34 8.09
CA THR A 154 4.00 -0.35 8.30
C THR A 154 4.46 -0.37 9.76
N GLU A 155 5.73 -0.10 10.00
CA GLU A 155 6.28 0.09 11.35
C GLU A 155 6.02 1.50 11.89
N ALA A 156 5.48 2.40 11.07
CA ALA A 156 5.17 3.76 11.47
C ALA A 156 4.02 3.76 12.50
N ILE A 157 4.27 4.38 13.65
CA ILE A 157 3.27 4.47 14.75
C ILE A 157 2.24 5.56 14.46
N ASN A 158 2.65 6.66 13.81
CA ASN A 158 1.80 7.82 13.53
C ASN A 158 1.35 7.84 12.06
N HIS A 159 0.25 8.53 11.80
CA HIS A 159 -0.32 8.65 10.46
C HIS A 159 0.63 9.29 9.45
N ASP A 160 1.30 10.40 9.78
CA ASP A 160 2.15 11.13 8.85
C ASP A 160 3.31 10.31 8.28
N PRO A 161 4.15 9.63 9.08
CA PRO A 161 5.19 8.77 8.53
C PRO A 161 4.63 7.53 7.82
N ALA A 162 3.49 6.98 8.26
CA ALA A 162 2.84 5.88 7.57
C ALA A 162 2.32 6.27 6.19
N LEU A 163 1.70 7.45 6.10
CA LEU A 163 1.22 8.05 4.86
C LEU A 163 2.38 8.34 3.89
N THR A 164 3.43 8.96 4.41
CA THR A 164 4.64 9.25 3.63
C THR A 164 5.24 7.97 3.08
N PHE A 165 5.35 6.93 3.91
CA PHE A 165 5.85 5.62 3.49
C PHE A 165 4.97 5.00 2.41
N PHE A 166 3.66 5.04 2.57
CA PHE A 166 2.72 4.48 1.60
C PHE A 166 2.81 5.16 0.23
N GLN A 167 3.02 6.48 0.21
CA GLN A 167 3.06 7.26 -1.03
C GLN A 167 4.44 7.31 -1.69
N THR A 168 5.53 7.13 -0.94
CA THR A 168 6.89 7.36 -1.43
C THR A 168 7.82 6.17 -1.27
N GLY A 169 7.41 5.15 -0.50
CA GLY A 169 8.26 4.01 -0.13
C GLY A 169 9.26 4.31 1.00
N ALA A 170 9.22 5.51 1.61
CA ALA A 170 10.06 5.85 2.75
C ALA A 170 9.30 6.68 3.79
N GLN A 171 9.66 6.54 5.08
CA GLN A 171 9.01 7.29 6.16
C GLN A 171 9.45 8.75 6.24
N GLN A 172 10.49 9.13 5.50
CA GLN A 172 11.01 10.49 5.44
C GLN A 172 10.44 11.24 4.24
N GLY A 173 10.10 12.52 4.44
CA GLY A 173 9.60 13.39 3.39
C GLY A 173 10.67 13.72 2.32
N ASN A 174 10.26 14.52 1.33
CA ASN A 174 11.09 14.99 0.20
C ASN A 174 11.42 13.93 -0.88
N LEU A 175 10.73 12.81 -0.89
CA LEU A 175 10.77 11.85 -2.00
C LEU A 175 9.58 12.08 -2.96
N PRO A 176 9.74 11.74 -4.25
CA PRO A 176 8.63 11.75 -5.17
C PRO A 176 7.51 10.80 -4.71
N SER A 177 6.27 11.27 -4.78
CA SER A 177 5.06 10.46 -4.55
C SER A 177 4.41 10.07 -5.88
N PHE A 178 3.47 9.14 -5.83
CA PHE A 178 2.65 8.75 -6.98
C PHE A 178 1.96 9.97 -7.62
#